data_8e16736feef24c5e7701f369481cc0bc
#
_entry.id   8e16736feef24c5e7701f369481cc0bc
#
_cell.length_a   1.000
_cell.length_b   1.000
_cell.length_c   1.000
_cell.angle_alpha   90.00
_cell.angle_beta   90.00
_cell.angle_gamma   90.00
#
_symmetry.space_group_name_H-M   'P 1'
#
loop_
_entity.id
_entity.type
_entity.pdbx_description
1 polymer ?
#
loop_
_entity_poly.entity_id
_entity_poly.type
_entity_poly.pdbx_seq_one_letter_code
_entity_poly.pdbx_strand_id
1 'polypeptide(L)'
;MHNDHPVRDFAAIVTSDTQFIDVREPDEFAEGSLPGAANMPLSTFVDHVGTLDPSRRVVVLCRSGGRSTQACEYLTANGFADVVNLAGGMLAVAG
;
A
#
# COMPACT_ATOMS: atom_id res chain seq x y z
N MET A 1 7.57 -8.51 9.77
CA MET A 1 6.14 -8.82 9.59
C MET A 1 5.35 -7.54 9.41
N HIS A 2 4.32 -7.56 8.58
CA HIS A 2 3.44 -6.42 8.40
C HIS A 2 2.15 -6.62 9.19
N ASN A 3 1.38 -5.55 9.35
CA ASN A 3 0.07 -5.58 9.99
C ASN A 3 -1.03 -5.44 8.94
N ASP A 4 -2.13 -6.17 9.13
CA ASP A 4 -3.31 -6.01 8.28
C ASP A 4 -4.36 -5.18 9.03
N HIS A 5 -4.91 -4.18 8.35
CA HIS A 5 -6.04 -3.40 8.84
C HIS A 5 -7.10 -3.31 7.76
N PRO A 6 -8.39 -3.34 8.12
CA PRO A 6 -9.44 -3.17 7.13
C PRO A 6 -9.27 -1.86 6.37
N VAL A 7 -9.48 -1.88 5.06
CA VAL A 7 -9.30 -0.69 4.23
C VAL A 7 -10.20 0.47 4.67
N ARG A 8 -11.36 0.18 5.23
CA ARG A 8 -12.29 1.23 5.71
C ARG A 8 -11.67 2.11 6.80
N ASP A 9 -10.61 1.63 7.47
CA ASP A 9 -9.94 2.37 8.54
C ASP A 9 -8.79 3.23 8.02
N PHE A 10 -8.63 3.36 6.69
CA PHE A 10 -7.45 4.03 6.11
C PHE A 10 -7.26 5.46 6.62
N ALA A 11 -8.36 6.19 6.84
CA ALA A 11 -8.28 7.57 7.27
C ALA A 11 -7.65 7.74 8.66
N ALA A 12 -7.78 6.71 9.51
CA ALA A 12 -7.17 6.72 10.84
C ALA A 12 -5.71 6.24 10.79
N ILE A 13 -5.34 5.48 9.77
CA ILE A 13 -4.03 4.84 9.66
C ILE A 13 -3.06 5.72 8.86
N VAL A 14 -3.54 6.37 7.80
CA VAL A 14 -2.73 7.22 6.93
C VAL A 14 -2.68 8.63 7.52
N THR A 15 -1.49 9.04 7.92
CA THR A 15 -1.25 10.39 8.46
C THR A 15 -0.34 11.15 7.50
N SER A 16 -0.03 12.42 7.83
CA SER A 16 0.84 13.25 7.00
C SER A 16 2.25 12.67 6.85
N ASP A 17 2.68 11.82 7.80
CA ASP A 17 4.01 11.20 7.75
C ASP A 17 4.00 9.83 7.09
N THR A 18 2.84 9.34 6.67
CA THR A 18 2.69 8.02 6.07
C THR A 18 3.04 8.06 4.60
N GLN A 19 3.79 7.05 4.16
CA GLN A 19 4.02 6.79 2.75
C GLN A 19 2.90 5.87 2.27
N PHE A 20 1.89 6.45 1.61
CA PHE A 20 0.70 5.72 1.19
C PHE A 20 0.80 5.36 -0.28
N ILE A 21 0.85 4.06 -0.60
CA ILE A 21 1.05 3.59 -1.98
C ILE A 21 -0.05 2.63 -2.40
N ASP A 22 -0.39 2.70 -3.69
CA ASP A 22 -1.32 1.79 -4.36
C ASP A 22 -0.50 0.96 -5.36
N VAL A 23 -0.44 -0.36 -5.15
CA VAL A 23 0.38 -1.25 -5.96
C VAL A 23 -0.38 -1.88 -7.12
N ARG A 24 -1.59 -1.38 -7.42
CA ARG A 24 -2.32 -1.79 -8.63
C ARG A 24 -1.59 -1.24 -9.86
N GLU A 25 -1.93 -1.79 -11.04
CA GLU A 25 -1.33 -1.29 -12.27
C GLU A 25 -1.86 0.10 -12.62
N PRO A 26 -1.15 0.88 -13.47
CA PRO A 26 -1.52 2.27 -13.73
C PRO A 26 -2.93 2.48 -14.28
N ASP A 27 -3.42 1.56 -15.09
CA ASP A 27 -4.78 1.64 -15.65
C ASP A 27 -5.85 1.47 -14.55
N GLU A 28 -5.60 0.58 -13.58
CA GLU A 28 -6.47 0.42 -12.43
C GLU A 28 -6.46 1.67 -11.56
N PHE A 29 -5.27 2.21 -11.30
CA PHE A 29 -5.11 3.42 -10.49
C PHE A 29 -5.82 4.61 -11.13
N ALA A 30 -5.77 4.71 -12.46
CA ALA A 30 -6.41 5.80 -13.20
C ALA A 30 -7.94 5.77 -13.08
N GLU A 31 -8.53 4.62 -12.79
CA GLU A 31 -9.98 4.49 -12.56
C GLU A 31 -10.41 5.06 -11.21
N GLY A 32 -9.47 5.39 -10.34
CA GLY A 32 -9.71 5.95 -9.03
C GLY A 32 -9.00 5.19 -7.95
N SER A 33 -8.57 5.90 -6.90
CA SER A 33 -7.89 5.32 -5.76
C SER A 33 -8.33 6.07 -4.51
N LEU A 34 -7.74 5.74 -3.36
CA LEU A 34 -8.01 6.47 -2.14
C LEU A 34 -7.20 7.77 -2.11
N PRO A 35 -7.72 8.82 -1.45
CA PRO A 35 -7.02 10.11 -1.38
C PRO A 35 -5.61 9.97 -0.79
N GLY A 36 -4.64 10.57 -1.46
CA GLY A 36 -3.25 10.58 -1.00
C GLY A 36 -2.42 9.39 -1.42
N ALA A 37 -3.02 8.37 -2.05
CA ALA A 37 -2.26 7.21 -2.52
C ALA A 37 -1.45 7.56 -3.76
N ALA A 38 -0.17 7.17 -3.77
CA ALA A 38 0.69 7.28 -4.94
C ALA A 38 0.77 5.92 -5.62
N ASN A 39 0.72 5.88 -6.94
CA ASN A 39 0.78 4.63 -7.67
C ASN A 39 2.23 4.12 -7.73
N MET A 40 2.44 2.92 -7.21
CA MET A 40 3.72 2.22 -7.31
C MET A 40 3.41 0.77 -7.72
N PRO A 41 3.20 0.51 -9.04
CA PRO A 41 2.70 -0.77 -9.51
C PRO A 41 3.58 -1.94 -9.09
N LEU A 42 2.94 -3.06 -8.71
CA LEU A 42 3.68 -4.25 -8.28
C LEU A 42 4.62 -4.75 -9.38
N SER A 43 4.24 -4.63 -10.65
CA SER A 43 5.06 -5.07 -11.79
C SER A 43 6.43 -4.40 -11.86
N THR A 44 6.54 -3.17 -11.33
CA THR A 44 7.81 -2.41 -11.32
C THR A 44 8.22 -2.01 -9.91
N PHE A 45 7.63 -2.63 -8.89
CA PHE A 45 7.78 -2.23 -7.49
C PHE A 45 9.23 -2.20 -7.04
N VAL A 46 9.99 -3.24 -7.39
CA VAL A 46 11.39 -3.38 -6.99
C VAL A 46 12.25 -2.22 -7.52
N ASP A 47 11.92 -1.71 -8.70
CA ASP A 47 12.67 -0.60 -9.31
C ASP A 47 12.42 0.73 -8.60
N HIS A 48 11.31 0.84 -7.87
CA HIS A 48 10.89 2.11 -7.27
C HIS A 48 10.93 2.12 -5.73
N VAL A 49 11.09 0.95 -5.11
CA VAL A 49 11.05 0.82 -3.66
C VAL A 49 12.14 1.66 -2.97
N GLY A 50 13.24 1.93 -3.64
CA GLY A 50 14.33 2.76 -3.11
C GLY A 50 13.93 4.21 -2.84
N THR A 51 12.79 4.68 -3.37
CA THR A 51 12.29 6.02 -3.09
C THR A 51 11.55 6.10 -1.75
N LEU A 52 11.25 4.96 -1.14
CA LEU A 52 10.59 4.90 0.15
C LEU A 52 11.59 4.93 1.29
N ASP A 53 11.20 5.54 2.40
CA ASP A 53 12.03 5.64 3.60
C ASP A 53 11.70 4.49 4.56
N PRO A 54 12.66 3.59 4.84
CA PRO A 54 12.41 2.43 5.71
C PRO A 54 12.07 2.80 7.16
N SER A 55 12.40 4.02 7.59
CA SER A 55 12.15 4.47 8.97
C SER A 55 10.74 5.03 9.15
N ARG A 56 9.96 5.18 8.07
CA ARG A 56 8.62 5.75 8.12
C ARG A 56 7.59 4.68 7.74
N ARG A 57 6.38 4.83 8.30
CA ARG A 57 5.28 3.91 7.99
C ARG A 57 4.98 3.91 6.50
N VAL A 58 4.78 2.70 5.95
CA VAL A 58 4.26 2.50 4.60
C VAL A 58 2.91 1.81 4.70
N VAL A 59 1.89 2.38 4.07
CA VAL A 59 0.56 1.77 3.98
C VAL A 59 0.33 1.39 2.52
N VAL A 60 -0.07 0.14 2.30
CA VAL A 60 -0.14 -0.45 0.96
C VAL A 60 -1.57 -0.85 0.63
N LEU A 61 -2.03 -0.40 -0.54
CA LEU A 61 -3.38 -0.64 -1.06
C LEU A 61 -3.29 -1.41 -2.38
N CYS A 62 -4.23 -2.35 -2.58
CA CYS A 62 -4.44 -2.94 -3.90
C CYS A 62 -5.94 -3.19 -4.11
N ARG A 63 -6.31 -4.03 -5.09
CA ARG A 63 -7.72 -4.27 -5.40
C ARG A 63 -8.39 -5.11 -4.32
N SER A 64 -7.78 -6.22 -3.89
CA SER A 64 -8.39 -7.20 -2.99
C SER A 64 -7.51 -7.58 -1.79
N GLY A 65 -6.26 -7.14 -1.73
CA GLY A 65 -5.33 -7.43 -0.65
C GLY A 65 -4.19 -8.38 -0.99
N GLY A 66 -4.28 -9.13 -2.10
CA GLY A 66 -3.24 -10.11 -2.47
C GLY A 66 -1.94 -9.49 -2.94
N ARG A 67 -2.01 -8.56 -3.88
CA ARG A 67 -0.82 -7.87 -4.39
C ARG A 67 -0.17 -7.00 -3.32
N SER A 68 -0.98 -6.34 -2.50
CA SER A 68 -0.46 -5.52 -1.40
C SER A 68 0.23 -6.38 -0.35
N THR A 69 -0.25 -7.60 -0.10
CA THR A 69 0.42 -8.54 0.80
C THR A 69 1.81 -8.87 0.29
N GLN A 70 1.97 -9.13 -1.01
CA GLN A 70 3.29 -9.39 -1.61
C GLN A 70 4.23 -8.20 -1.44
N ALA A 71 3.74 -6.98 -1.67
CA ALA A 71 4.52 -5.77 -1.48
C ALA A 71 4.93 -5.60 -0.02
N CYS A 72 4.03 -5.85 0.92
CA CYS A 72 4.31 -5.76 2.34
C CYS A 72 5.38 -6.76 2.76
N GLU A 73 5.31 -7.98 2.26
CA GLU A 73 6.33 -9.00 2.56
C GLU A 73 7.70 -8.57 2.04
N TYR A 74 7.76 -8.01 0.84
CA TYR A 74 9.01 -7.50 0.30
C TYR A 74 9.57 -6.38 1.16
N LEU A 75 8.73 -5.42 1.55
CA LEU A 75 9.16 -4.29 2.38
C LEU A 75 9.69 -4.75 3.74
N THR A 76 8.99 -5.64 4.42
CA THR A 76 9.46 -6.14 5.72
C THR A 76 10.76 -6.91 5.60
N ALA A 77 10.94 -7.68 4.52
CA ALA A 77 12.18 -8.41 4.27
C ALA A 77 13.35 -7.47 3.97
N ASN A 78 13.07 -6.22 3.58
CA ASN A 78 14.09 -5.24 3.20
C ASN A 78 14.23 -4.10 4.23
N GLY A 79 13.87 -4.38 5.49
CA GLY A 79 14.20 -3.47 6.59
C GLY A 79 13.16 -2.42 6.93
N PHE A 80 11.98 -2.49 6.32
CA PHE A 80 10.89 -1.59 6.68
C PHE A 80 10.23 -2.09 7.97
N ALA A 81 10.24 -1.28 9.02
CA ALA A 81 9.80 -1.70 10.35
C ALA A 81 8.29 -1.55 10.56
N ASP A 82 7.64 -0.61 9.85
CA ASP A 82 6.23 -0.29 10.05
C ASP A 82 5.50 -0.35 8.72
N VAL A 83 4.93 -1.51 8.40
CA VAL A 83 4.27 -1.78 7.12
C VAL A 83 2.85 -2.24 7.40
N VAL A 84 1.88 -1.59 6.77
CA VAL A 84 0.46 -1.90 6.94
C VAL A 84 -0.15 -2.26 5.59
N ASN A 85 -0.85 -3.38 5.55
CA ASN A 85 -1.65 -3.80 4.41
C ASN A 85 -3.10 -3.39 4.65
N LEU A 86 -3.70 -2.69 3.70
CA LEU A 86 -5.13 -2.38 3.77
C LEU A 86 -5.93 -3.58 3.24
N ALA A 87 -6.33 -4.44 4.18
CA ALA A 87 -7.05 -5.67 3.87
C ALA A 87 -8.39 -5.38 3.21
N GLY A 88 -8.73 -6.19 2.22
CA GLY A 88 -9.94 -6.02 1.42
C GLY A 88 -9.76 -5.10 0.22
N GLY A 89 -8.81 -4.17 0.27
CA GLY A 89 -8.47 -3.30 -0.83
C GLY A 89 -9.62 -2.45 -1.36
N MET A 90 -9.50 -2.02 -2.61
CA MET A 90 -10.51 -1.16 -3.25
C MET A 90 -11.89 -1.84 -3.35
N LEU A 91 -11.94 -3.16 -3.44
CA LEU A 91 -13.23 -3.87 -3.49
C LEU A 91 -14.04 -3.65 -2.22
N ALA A 92 -13.38 -3.60 -1.05
CA ALA A 92 -14.07 -3.38 0.21
C ALA A 92 -14.49 -1.92 0.39
N VAL A 93 -13.83 -0.98 -0.28
CA VAL A 93 -14.22 0.43 -0.26
C VAL A 93 -15.54 0.62 -1.01
N ALA A 94 -15.70 -0.07 -2.14
CA ALA A 94 -16.88 0.07 -3.00
C ALA A 94 -18.13 -0.59 -2.43
N GLY A 95 -17.96 -1.44 -1.43
CA GLY A 95 -19.05 -2.22 -0.82
C GLY A 95 -19.93 -1.44 0.16
#